data_0df808992638c58c45259ddf46d415cd
#
_entry.id   0df808992638c58c45259ddf46d415cd
#
_cell.length_a   1.000
_cell.length_b   1.000
_cell.length_c   1.000
_cell.angle_alpha   90.00
_cell.angle_beta   90.00
_cell.angle_gamma   90.00
#
_symmetry.space_group_name_H-M   'P 1'
#
loop_
_entity.id
_entity.type
_entity.pdbx_description
1 polymer ?
#
loop_
_entity_poly.entity_id
_entity_poly.type
_entity_poly.pdbx_seq_one_letter_code
_entity_poly.pdbx_strand_id
1 'polypeptide(L)'
;MTAARSPRAGGKPRPLTPRRRAREFVLQGLYQWQVSGSDEAAIEANLRDSEGFEKADHEFFAGLLRGVLAQHAALQEQLQPCLDRPFGELSPVEGCVLLAGAFELRNHPQTPYRVVINESIELAKSFGGTDGHKYVNGVLDKLAVRLRPTEVAAGRPAASRSR
;
A
#
# COMPACT_ATOMS: atom_id res chain seq x y z
N MET A 1 -6.34 -3.96 26.11
CA MET A 1 -6.80 -4.49 25.77
C MET A 1 -6.93 -4.47 24.59
N THR A 2 -6.90 -4.82 24.06
CA THR A 2 -7.02 -4.77 22.92
C THR A 2 -8.15 -5.00 22.47
N ALA A 3 -8.68 -4.25 21.92
CA ALA A 3 -9.86 -4.46 21.32
C ALA A 3 -9.79 -5.59 20.47
N ALA A 4 -10.48 -6.50 20.76
CA ALA A 4 -10.58 -7.62 19.90
C ALA A 4 -11.17 -7.16 18.62
N ARG A 5 -10.55 -7.49 17.54
CA ARG A 5 -11.13 -7.22 16.27
C ARG A 5 -12.24 -8.18 16.04
N SER A 6 -13.32 -7.70 15.55
CA SER A 6 -14.42 -8.57 15.17
C SER A 6 -13.97 -9.48 14.07
N PRO A 7 -14.35 -10.74 14.13
CA PRO A 7 -14.00 -11.63 13.03
C PRO A 7 -14.68 -11.16 11.76
N ARG A 8 -14.00 -11.27 10.68
CA ARG A 8 -14.61 -10.94 9.42
C ARG A 8 -15.60 -11.97 9.06
N ALA A 9 -16.74 -11.52 8.62
CA ALA A 9 -17.78 -12.44 8.22
C ALA A 9 -17.25 -13.31 7.08
N GLY A 10 -17.43 -14.57 7.25
CA GLY A 10 -17.19 -15.51 6.17
C GLY A 10 -15.76 -15.85 5.85
N GLY A 11 -14.81 -15.48 6.67
CA GLY A 11 -13.46 -15.79 6.28
C GLY A 11 -12.54 -16.12 7.41
N LYS A 12 -11.56 -16.96 7.12
CA LYS A 12 -10.48 -17.17 8.06
C LYS A 12 -9.52 -16.01 7.96
N PRO A 13 -8.94 -15.57 9.08
CA PRO A 13 -7.92 -14.53 9.03
C PRO A 13 -6.74 -15.06 8.23
N ARG A 14 -6.18 -14.23 7.38
CA ARG A 14 -4.98 -14.59 6.68
C ARG A 14 -3.80 -14.52 7.63
N PRO A 15 -2.83 -15.44 7.49
CA PRO A 15 -1.63 -15.35 8.31
C PRO A 15 -0.89 -14.07 8.04
N LEU A 16 -0.31 -13.50 9.08
CA LEU A 16 0.44 -12.27 8.97
C LEU A 16 1.88 -12.61 8.66
N THR A 17 2.22 -12.62 7.38
CA THR A 17 3.59 -12.93 6.95
C THR A 17 4.54 -11.80 7.32
N PRO A 18 5.87 -12.05 7.34
CA PRO A 18 6.82 -10.98 7.63
C PRO A 18 6.69 -9.78 6.69
N ARG A 19 6.45 -10.03 5.42
CA ARG A 19 6.30 -8.93 4.46
C ARG A 19 5.01 -8.16 4.66
N ARG A 20 3.94 -8.87 5.00
CA ARG A 20 2.67 -8.21 5.30
C ARG A 20 2.79 -7.36 6.57
N ARG A 21 3.50 -7.86 7.58
CA ARG A 21 3.76 -7.06 8.78
C ARG A 21 4.54 -5.81 8.43
N ALA A 22 5.54 -5.95 7.57
CA ALA A 22 6.34 -4.80 7.15
C ALA A 22 5.46 -3.74 6.48
N ARG A 23 4.54 -4.17 5.61
CA ARG A 23 3.64 -3.21 4.96
C ARG A 23 2.75 -2.48 5.95
N GLU A 24 2.31 -3.18 6.99
CA GLU A 24 1.50 -2.52 8.02
C GLU A 24 2.30 -1.48 8.77
N PHE A 25 3.55 -1.79 9.13
CA PHE A 25 4.40 -0.80 9.79
C PHE A 25 4.71 0.38 8.87
N VAL A 26 4.93 0.12 7.58
CA VAL A 26 5.15 1.21 6.64
C VAL A 26 3.93 2.13 6.60
N LEU A 27 2.74 1.56 6.55
CA LEU A 27 1.53 2.38 6.52
C LEU A 27 1.44 3.25 7.77
N GLN A 28 1.73 2.69 8.94
CA GLN A 28 1.72 3.46 10.17
C GLN A 28 2.71 4.62 10.11
N GLY A 29 3.90 4.35 9.57
CA GLY A 29 4.91 5.40 9.46
C GLY A 29 4.53 6.49 8.48
N LEU A 30 3.98 6.11 7.34
CA LEU A 30 3.55 7.09 6.35
C LEU A 30 2.40 7.94 6.88
N TYR A 31 1.48 7.31 7.60
CA TYR A 31 0.38 8.04 8.19
C TYR A 31 0.91 9.07 9.20
N GLN A 32 1.82 8.65 10.07
CA GLN A 32 2.41 9.54 11.06
C GLN A 32 3.13 10.70 10.39
N TRP A 33 3.89 10.41 9.33
CA TRP A 33 4.58 11.44 8.59
C TRP A 33 3.61 12.42 7.95
N GLN A 34 2.56 11.92 7.34
CA GLN A 34 1.62 12.77 6.62
C GLN A 34 0.79 13.65 7.56
N VAL A 35 0.39 13.10 8.70
CA VAL A 35 -0.50 13.80 9.62
C VAL A 35 0.27 14.74 10.54
N SER A 36 1.42 14.32 11.04
CA SER A 36 2.14 15.10 12.03
C SER A 36 3.39 15.80 11.51
N GLY A 37 3.88 15.42 10.34
CA GLY A 37 5.11 15.98 9.82
C GLY A 37 6.35 15.58 10.61
N SER A 38 6.28 14.47 11.34
CA SER A 38 7.40 14.05 12.17
C SER A 38 8.62 13.73 11.34
N ASP A 39 9.79 13.84 11.99
CA ASP A 39 11.05 13.52 11.35
C ASP A 39 11.11 12.05 10.93
N GLU A 40 11.63 11.80 9.73
CA GLU A 40 11.66 10.45 9.15
C GLU A 40 12.47 9.48 10.02
N ALA A 41 13.62 9.92 10.51
CA ALA A 41 14.46 9.05 11.33
C ALA A 41 13.76 8.70 12.64
N ALA A 42 13.04 9.65 13.22
CA ALA A 42 12.32 9.40 14.47
C ALA A 42 11.16 8.44 14.23
N ILE A 43 10.46 8.57 13.11
CA ILE A 43 9.38 7.66 12.77
C ILE A 43 9.92 6.23 12.64
N GLU A 44 10.99 6.05 11.89
CA GLU A 44 11.56 4.73 11.70
C GLU A 44 12.03 4.13 13.02
N ALA A 45 12.69 4.91 13.85
CA ALA A 45 13.17 4.44 15.15
C ALA A 45 12.00 3.99 16.04
N ASN A 46 10.93 4.77 16.04
CA ASN A 46 9.74 4.44 16.80
C ASN A 46 9.12 3.12 16.34
N LEU A 47 9.02 2.93 15.04
CA LEU A 47 8.42 1.71 14.51
C LEU A 47 9.27 0.49 14.82
N ARG A 48 10.61 0.64 14.79
CA ARG A 48 11.49 -0.47 15.10
C ARG A 48 11.38 -0.91 16.55
N ASP A 49 10.95 -0.01 17.43
CA ASP A 49 10.70 -0.34 18.83
C ASP A 49 9.30 -0.87 19.07
N SER A 50 8.48 -0.95 18.05
CA SER A 50 7.08 -1.38 18.22
C SER A 50 7.01 -2.88 18.44
N GLU A 51 5.98 -3.27 19.19
CA GLU A 51 5.73 -4.67 19.45
C GLU A 51 5.48 -5.42 18.15
N GLY A 52 6.15 -6.54 17.98
CA GLY A 52 5.98 -7.36 16.77
C GLY A 52 6.87 -6.97 15.61
N PHE A 53 7.62 -5.88 15.74
CA PHE A 53 8.47 -5.46 14.62
C PHE A 53 9.53 -6.50 14.29
N GLU A 54 10.00 -7.24 15.31
CA GLU A 54 11.02 -8.25 15.06
C GLU A 54 10.54 -9.35 14.11
N LYS A 55 9.22 -9.50 13.96
CA LYS A 55 8.65 -10.50 13.05
C LYS A 55 8.43 -9.97 11.65
N ALA A 56 8.70 -8.70 11.42
CA ALA A 56 8.53 -8.11 10.09
C ALA A 56 9.78 -8.33 9.25
N ASP A 57 9.61 -8.25 7.93
CA ASP A 57 10.73 -8.27 6.99
C ASP A 57 11.40 -6.89 7.08
N HIS A 58 12.52 -6.81 7.79
CA HIS A 58 13.16 -5.52 8.11
C HIS A 58 13.69 -4.82 6.87
N GLU A 59 14.26 -5.59 5.96
CA GLU A 59 14.84 -5.01 4.75
C GLU A 59 13.74 -4.44 3.85
N PHE A 60 12.67 -5.20 3.71
CA PHE A 60 11.54 -4.75 2.92
C PHE A 60 10.91 -3.49 3.54
N PHE A 61 10.77 -3.50 4.86
CA PHE A 61 10.24 -2.35 5.59
C PHE A 61 11.06 -1.09 5.31
N ALA A 62 12.37 -1.18 5.49
CA ALA A 62 13.24 -0.02 5.33
C ALA A 62 13.21 0.49 3.90
N GLY A 63 13.28 -0.43 2.93
CA GLY A 63 13.27 -0.04 1.52
C GLY A 63 11.97 0.64 1.12
N LEU A 64 10.86 0.10 1.57
CA LEU A 64 9.56 0.67 1.20
C LEU A 64 9.33 2.01 1.90
N LEU A 65 9.57 2.09 3.20
CA LEU A 65 9.35 3.33 3.93
C LEU A 65 10.24 4.45 3.40
N ARG A 66 11.54 4.19 3.32
CA ARG A 66 12.48 5.21 2.89
C ARG A 66 12.26 5.59 1.42
N GLY A 67 11.92 4.59 0.61
CA GLY A 67 11.68 4.85 -0.80
C GLY A 67 10.48 5.73 -1.03
N VAL A 68 9.38 5.47 -0.33
CA VAL A 68 8.18 6.30 -0.47
C VAL A 68 8.47 7.72 0.01
N LEU A 69 9.14 7.85 1.16
CA LEU A 69 9.44 9.19 1.68
C LEU A 69 10.34 9.96 0.73
N ALA A 70 11.31 9.30 0.10
CA ALA A 70 12.20 9.96 -0.84
C ALA A 70 11.51 10.32 -2.16
N GLN A 71 10.51 9.55 -2.57
CA GLN A 71 9.90 9.72 -3.89
C GLN A 71 8.45 10.21 -3.83
N HIS A 72 7.99 10.68 -2.67
CA HIS A 72 6.55 10.93 -2.51
C HIS A 72 6.00 11.91 -3.55
N ALA A 73 6.76 12.94 -3.90
CA ALA A 73 6.27 13.91 -4.88
C ALA A 73 6.10 13.28 -6.25
N ALA A 74 7.09 12.50 -6.69
CA ALA A 74 7.00 11.82 -7.98
C ALA A 74 5.88 10.79 -7.99
N LEU A 75 5.69 10.08 -6.86
CA LEU A 75 4.61 9.11 -6.76
C LEU A 75 3.25 9.79 -6.85
N GLN A 76 3.10 10.93 -6.19
CA GLN A 76 1.85 11.68 -6.28
C GLN A 76 1.56 12.13 -7.71
N GLU A 77 2.61 12.58 -8.42
CA GLU A 77 2.44 12.95 -9.82
C GLU A 77 1.98 11.78 -10.68
N GLN A 78 2.54 10.61 -10.43
CA GLN A 78 2.13 9.42 -11.18
C GLN A 78 0.71 8.98 -10.86
N LEU A 79 0.30 9.13 -9.61
CA LEU A 79 -1.03 8.75 -9.18
C LEU A 79 -2.10 9.71 -9.67
N GLN A 80 -1.77 11.01 -9.78
CA GLN A 80 -2.79 12.03 -10.03
C GLN A 80 -3.68 11.74 -11.23
N PRO A 81 -3.16 11.31 -12.39
CA PRO A 81 -4.06 11.01 -13.52
C PRO A 81 -5.02 9.86 -13.27
N CYS A 82 -4.76 9.05 -12.24
CA CYS A 82 -5.62 7.92 -11.91
C CYS A 82 -6.65 8.28 -10.85
N LEU A 83 -6.57 9.47 -10.27
CA LEU A 83 -7.48 9.91 -9.21
C LEU A 83 -8.64 10.71 -9.79
N ASP A 84 -9.75 10.75 -9.03
CA ASP A 84 -10.90 11.57 -9.42
C ASP A 84 -10.92 12.91 -8.67
N ARG A 85 -9.87 13.21 -7.90
CA ARG A 85 -9.75 14.43 -7.11
C ARG A 85 -8.28 14.68 -6.84
N PRO A 86 -7.92 15.89 -6.38
CA PRO A 86 -6.52 16.15 -6.01
C PRO A 86 -6.05 15.20 -4.92
N PHE A 87 -4.80 14.79 -4.99
CA PHE A 87 -4.24 13.87 -4.00
C PHE A 87 -4.44 14.38 -2.58
N GLY A 88 -4.28 15.69 -2.37
CA GLY A 88 -4.42 16.27 -1.03
C GLY A 88 -5.79 16.15 -0.43
N GLU A 89 -6.81 15.82 -1.24
CA GLU A 89 -8.18 15.64 -0.74
C GLU A 89 -8.51 14.21 -0.37
N LEU A 90 -7.58 13.29 -0.56
CA LEU A 90 -7.79 11.90 -0.16
C LEU A 90 -7.69 11.78 1.35
N SER A 91 -8.38 10.78 1.91
CA SER A 91 -8.16 10.49 3.32
C SER A 91 -6.70 10.11 3.52
N PRO A 92 -6.12 10.42 4.69
CA PRO A 92 -4.71 10.10 4.92
C PRO A 92 -4.40 8.61 4.72
N VAL A 93 -5.29 7.72 5.16
CA VAL A 93 -5.03 6.29 5.01
C VAL A 93 -5.02 5.91 3.54
N GLU A 94 -6.02 6.36 2.77
CA GLU A 94 -6.05 6.03 1.35
C GLU A 94 -4.84 6.58 0.63
N GLY A 95 -4.47 7.83 0.93
CA GLY A 95 -3.30 8.43 0.32
C GLY A 95 -2.03 7.65 0.62
N CYS A 96 -1.85 7.23 1.88
CA CYS A 96 -0.67 6.48 2.27
C CYS A 96 -0.63 5.10 1.63
N VAL A 97 -1.78 4.42 1.57
CA VAL A 97 -1.85 3.11 0.91
C VAL A 97 -1.49 3.25 -0.56
N LEU A 98 -2.01 4.30 -1.21
CA LEU A 98 -1.73 4.52 -2.63
C LEU A 98 -0.27 4.85 -2.88
N LEU A 99 0.37 5.63 -1.99
CA LEU A 99 1.79 5.92 -2.13
C LEU A 99 2.63 4.65 -2.05
N ALA A 100 2.33 3.80 -1.07
CA ALA A 100 3.08 2.55 -0.91
C ALA A 100 2.85 1.62 -2.09
N GLY A 101 1.60 1.49 -2.54
CA GLY A 101 1.30 0.66 -3.70
C GLY A 101 1.96 1.15 -4.96
N ALA A 102 1.93 2.47 -5.19
CA ALA A 102 2.57 3.06 -6.35
C ALA A 102 4.08 2.80 -6.33
N PHE A 103 4.70 2.93 -5.16
CA PHE A 103 6.13 2.66 -5.04
C PHE A 103 6.45 1.21 -5.42
N GLU A 104 5.67 0.26 -4.92
CA GLU A 104 5.91 -1.15 -5.24
C GLU A 104 5.70 -1.42 -6.72
N LEU A 105 4.66 -0.85 -7.32
CA LEU A 105 4.43 -1.03 -8.75
C LEU A 105 5.59 -0.48 -9.57
N ARG A 106 6.16 0.64 -9.13
CA ARG A 106 7.21 1.31 -9.87
C ARG A 106 8.59 0.68 -9.64
N ASN A 107 8.88 0.26 -8.42
CA ASN A 107 10.23 -0.10 -8.02
C ASN A 107 10.45 -1.57 -7.67
N HIS A 108 9.39 -2.37 -7.58
CA HIS A 108 9.51 -3.79 -7.24
C HIS A 108 8.99 -4.66 -8.37
N PRO A 109 9.67 -4.67 -9.52
CA PRO A 109 9.16 -5.40 -10.68
C PRO A 109 9.05 -6.90 -10.46
N GLN A 110 9.80 -7.45 -9.50
CA GLN A 110 9.74 -8.86 -9.20
C GLN A 110 8.47 -9.25 -8.43
N THR A 111 7.79 -8.28 -7.82
CA THR A 111 6.52 -8.57 -7.15
C THR A 111 5.40 -8.42 -8.17
N PRO A 112 4.60 -9.48 -8.40
CA PRO A 112 3.52 -9.37 -9.39
C PRO A 112 2.56 -8.23 -9.06
N TYR A 113 2.09 -7.55 -10.09
CA TYR A 113 1.24 -6.37 -9.85
C TYR A 113 -0.04 -6.73 -9.09
N ARG A 114 -0.58 -7.93 -9.32
CA ARG A 114 -1.78 -8.33 -8.59
C ARG A 114 -1.52 -8.51 -7.10
N VAL A 115 -0.32 -8.97 -6.76
CA VAL A 115 0.05 -9.09 -5.34
C VAL A 115 0.11 -7.71 -4.72
N VAL A 116 0.74 -6.74 -5.41
CA VAL A 116 0.81 -5.38 -4.90
C VAL A 116 -0.59 -4.82 -4.65
N ILE A 117 -1.48 -4.98 -5.63
CA ILE A 117 -2.83 -4.44 -5.51
C ILE A 117 -3.60 -5.15 -4.39
N ASN A 118 -3.52 -6.47 -4.32
CA ASN A 118 -4.24 -7.21 -3.28
C ASN A 118 -3.76 -6.85 -1.88
N GLU A 119 -2.45 -6.68 -1.71
CA GLU A 119 -1.93 -6.27 -0.40
C GLU A 119 -2.36 -4.86 -0.04
N SER A 120 -2.42 -3.98 -1.03
CA SER A 120 -2.91 -2.62 -0.80
C SER A 120 -4.38 -2.62 -0.40
N ILE A 121 -5.19 -3.47 -1.03
CA ILE A 121 -6.59 -3.62 -0.66
C ILE A 121 -6.72 -4.09 0.78
N GLU A 122 -5.91 -5.08 1.18
CA GLU A 122 -5.97 -5.58 2.56
C GLU A 122 -5.59 -4.50 3.56
N LEU A 123 -4.58 -3.69 3.25
CA LEU A 123 -4.22 -2.58 4.12
C LEU A 123 -5.37 -1.58 4.24
N ALA A 124 -6.00 -1.25 3.12
CA ALA A 124 -7.10 -0.30 3.15
C ALA A 124 -8.28 -0.84 3.96
N LYS A 125 -8.54 -2.13 3.87
CA LYS A 125 -9.60 -2.76 4.66
C LYS A 125 -9.29 -2.72 6.14
N SER A 126 -8.02 -2.93 6.50
CA SER A 126 -7.63 -3.00 7.91
C SER A 126 -7.58 -1.63 8.58
N PHE A 127 -7.22 -0.59 7.84
CA PHE A 127 -6.95 0.71 8.44
C PHE A 127 -7.84 1.83 7.93
N GLY A 128 -8.55 1.62 6.83
CA GLY A 128 -9.35 2.67 6.22
C GLY A 128 -10.83 2.54 6.50
N GLY A 129 -11.60 3.36 5.82
CA GLY A 129 -13.04 3.34 5.95
C GLY A 129 -13.66 2.20 5.17
N THR A 130 -14.99 2.14 5.21
CA THR A 130 -15.73 1.00 4.70
C THR A 130 -15.46 0.71 3.22
N ASP A 131 -15.44 1.74 2.41
CA ASP A 131 -15.30 1.56 0.97
C ASP A 131 -13.97 2.05 0.40
N GLY A 132 -13.05 2.45 1.27
CA GLY A 132 -11.76 2.95 0.82
C GLY A 132 -11.01 1.95 -0.04
N HIS A 133 -11.14 0.66 0.28
CA HIS A 133 -10.43 -0.37 -0.47
C HIS A 133 -10.89 -0.46 -1.92
N LYS A 134 -12.14 -0.14 -2.20
CA LYS A 134 -12.63 -0.16 -3.58
C LYS A 134 -12.01 0.95 -4.40
N TYR A 135 -11.87 2.12 -3.80
CA TYR A 135 -11.22 3.24 -4.46
C TYR A 135 -9.75 2.93 -4.72
N VAL A 136 -9.06 2.38 -3.71
CA VAL A 136 -7.65 1.99 -3.85
C VAL A 136 -7.49 0.99 -4.99
N ASN A 137 -8.36 -0.03 -5.03
CA ASN A 137 -8.31 -1.03 -6.10
C ASN A 137 -8.41 -0.37 -7.47
N GLY A 138 -9.41 0.51 -7.65
CA GLY A 138 -9.61 1.14 -8.95
C GLY A 138 -8.44 2.02 -9.37
N VAL A 139 -7.89 2.78 -8.43
CA VAL A 139 -6.76 3.65 -8.73
C VAL A 139 -5.52 2.84 -9.10
N LEU A 140 -5.21 1.81 -8.32
CA LEU A 140 -4.01 1.02 -8.57
C LEU A 140 -4.13 0.18 -9.84
N ASP A 141 -5.35 -0.27 -10.19
CA ASP A 141 -5.55 -0.93 -11.47
C ASP A 141 -5.17 0.00 -12.63
N LYS A 142 -5.61 1.25 -12.58
CA LYS A 142 -5.27 2.22 -13.62
C LYS A 142 -3.77 2.49 -13.65
N LEU A 143 -3.16 2.61 -12.48
CA LEU A 143 -1.74 2.89 -12.41
C LEU A 143 -0.93 1.70 -12.94
N ALA A 144 -1.36 0.48 -12.65
CA ALA A 144 -0.65 -0.71 -13.12
C ALA A 144 -0.63 -0.77 -14.64
N VAL A 145 -1.72 -0.39 -15.30
CA VAL A 145 -1.75 -0.36 -16.76
C VAL A 145 -0.67 0.59 -17.30
N ARG A 146 -0.44 1.68 -16.61
CA ARG A 146 0.54 2.68 -17.04
C ARG A 146 1.98 2.26 -16.72
N LEU A 147 2.20 1.63 -15.56
CA LEU A 147 3.55 1.30 -15.12
C LEU A 147 4.00 -0.10 -15.53
N ARG A 148 3.06 -1.00 -15.72
CA ARG A 148 3.35 -2.40 -16.07
C ARG A 148 2.45 -2.89 -17.19
N PRO A 149 2.45 -2.19 -18.33
CA PRO A 149 1.49 -2.52 -19.39
C PRO A 149 1.66 -3.95 -19.92
N THR A 150 2.88 -4.41 -20.04
CA THR A 150 3.13 -5.74 -20.56
C THR A 150 2.64 -6.83 -19.61
N GLU A 151 2.93 -6.63 -18.32
CA GLU A 151 2.52 -7.61 -17.32
C GLU A 151 0.99 -7.65 -17.20
N VAL A 152 0.34 -6.49 -17.22
CA VAL A 152 -1.12 -6.42 -17.12
C VAL A 152 -1.76 -7.10 -18.32
N ALA A 153 -1.25 -6.83 -19.51
CA ALA A 153 -1.79 -7.45 -20.73
C ALA A 153 -1.63 -8.97 -20.69
N ALA A 154 -0.48 -9.45 -20.23
CA ALA A 154 -0.21 -10.88 -20.16
C ALA A 154 -1.11 -11.57 -19.15
N GLY A 155 -1.52 -10.86 -18.10
CA GLY A 155 -2.36 -11.43 -17.06
C GLY A 155 -3.84 -11.48 -17.38
N ARG A 156 -4.26 -10.92 -18.53
CA ARG A 156 -5.67 -10.91 -18.86
C ARG A 156 -6.14 -12.24 -19.39
N PRO A 157 -7.39 -12.62 -19.12
CA PRO A 157 -7.92 -13.85 -19.71
C PRO A 157 -7.90 -13.79 -21.22
N ALA A 158 -7.74 -14.96 -21.85
CA ALA A 158 -7.71 -15.03 -23.30
C ALA A 158 -8.98 -14.49 -23.94
N ALA A 159 -10.13 -14.73 -23.33
CA ALA A 159 -11.40 -14.22 -23.84
C ALA A 159 -11.41 -12.69 -23.91
N SER A 160 -10.82 -12.02 -22.94
CA SER A 160 -10.73 -10.58 -22.96
C SER A 160 -9.82 -10.09 -24.08
N ARG A 161 -8.79 -10.83 -24.38
CA ARG A 161 -7.84 -10.41 -25.40
C ARG A 161 -8.40 -10.57 -26.81
N SER A 162 -9.37 -11.42 -26.98
CA SER A 162 -9.93 -11.64 -28.30
C SER A 162 -10.86 -10.53 -28.76
N ARG A 163 -11.10 -9.51 -27.97
CA ARG A 163 -11.95 -8.38 -28.34
C ARG A 163 -11.17 -7.31 -29.07
#